data_e978adfca35b5a8eadaab393f7df6f53
#
_entry.id   e978adfca35b5a8eadaab393f7df6f53
#
_cell.length_a   1.000
_cell.length_b   1.000
_cell.length_c   1.000
_cell.angle_alpha   90.00
_cell.angle_beta   90.00
_cell.angle_gamma   90.00
#
_symmetry.space_group_name_H-M   'P 1'
#
loop_
_entity.id
_entity.type
_entity.pdbx_description
1 polymer ?
#
loop_
_entity_poly.entity_id
_entity_poly.type
_entity_poly.pdbx_seq_one_letter_code
_entity_poly.pdbx_strand_id
1 'polypeptide(L)'
;MEVNKPLPLISIIVPIYNIAEYASECIQSLINQTYKNIEIILVDDGSTDHSPVICDEFAEQDERIKVIHKRNGGLSDARNAGLDVATGEYIGFVDGDDWVDEDMYETLYRLIDEHQADISICTHYTELPNRTKVKYKSKKTKIFSSQKAIATLIEDKIIQNYIWEKLFKRELFTELRFPVGWSFEDIALCYKIFHKARKIVLLQTPKYHYRTRPGSITNSTRNPLKEFQYLQALHEQFQFAAENNIKVRKPKKLVQKTFHFINHIIILPPSSLKKKYINCLLYTSPSPRDS
;
A
#
# COMPACT_ATOMS: atom_id res chain seq x y z
N MET A 1 15.18 22.06 30.22
CA MET A 1 15.05 22.59 28.87
C MET A 1 15.00 21.37 27.94
N GLU A 2 13.83 20.99 27.45
CA GLU A 2 13.75 19.98 26.40
C GLU A 2 14.47 20.56 25.17
N VAL A 3 15.54 19.91 24.76
CA VAL A 3 16.22 20.23 23.52
C VAL A 3 15.22 19.93 22.42
N ASN A 4 14.72 20.97 21.75
CA ASN A 4 13.78 20.82 20.63
C ASN A 4 14.51 20.02 19.54
N LYS A 5 14.37 18.69 19.57
CA LYS A 5 14.95 17.82 18.53
C LYS A 5 14.27 18.21 17.20
N PRO A 6 15.06 18.51 16.16
CA PRO A 6 14.45 18.82 14.87
C PRO A 6 13.55 17.67 14.43
N LEU A 7 12.39 18.00 13.88
CA LEU A 7 11.47 16.99 13.34
C LEU A 7 12.19 16.19 12.24
N PRO A 8 12.10 14.86 12.24
CA PRO A 8 12.72 14.03 11.21
C PRO A 8 12.10 14.27 9.83
N LEU A 9 12.86 14.07 8.77
CA LEU A 9 12.36 14.19 7.41
C LEU A 9 11.44 12.99 7.06
N ILE A 10 10.30 13.28 6.44
CA ILE A 10 9.38 12.28 5.89
C ILE A 10 9.46 12.37 4.36
N SER A 11 9.76 11.26 3.69
CA SER A 11 9.64 11.14 2.23
C SER A 11 8.26 10.60 1.88
N ILE A 12 7.52 11.33 1.05
CA ILE A 12 6.19 10.94 0.58
C ILE A 12 6.31 10.58 -0.90
N ILE A 13 6.10 9.30 -1.22
CA ILE A 13 6.24 8.76 -2.59
C ILE A 13 4.87 8.72 -3.24
N VAL A 14 4.75 9.36 -4.40
CA VAL A 14 3.51 9.49 -5.16
C VAL A 14 3.71 8.95 -6.58
N PRO A 15 3.26 7.74 -6.89
CA PRO A 15 3.26 7.23 -8.25
C PRO A 15 2.21 7.95 -9.09
N ILE A 16 2.60 8.39 -10.28
CA ILE A 16 1.77 9.13 -11.24
C ILE A 16 1.74 8.36 -12.57
N TYR A 17 0.56 8.08 -13.10
CA TYR A 17 0.41 7.50 -14.43
C TYR A 17 -0.96 7.80 -15.03
N ASN A 18 -1.03 8.68 -16.04
CA ASN A 18 -2.25 9.07 -16.76
C ASN A 18 -3.40 9.47 -15.81
N ILE A 19 -3.14 10.41 -14.91
CA ILE A 19 -4.07 10.90 -13.89
C ILE A 19 -4.12 12.43 -13.80
N ALA A 20 -3.92 13.11 -14.91
CA ALA A 20 -3.88 14.58 -14.98
C ALA A 20 -5.09 15.25 -14.32
N GLU A 21 -6.28 14.63 -14.39
CA GLU A 21 -7.51 15.12 -13.77
C GLU A 21 -7.44 15.21 -12.22
N TYR A 22 -6.59 14.36 -11.59
CA TYR A 22 -6.55 14.18 -10.13
C TYR A 22 -5.25 14.65 -9.50
N ALA A 23 -4.15 14.65 -10.27
CA ALA A 23 -2.80 14.87 -9.77
C ALA A 23 -2.66 16.18 -8.98
N SER A 24 -3.26 17.27 -9.46
CA SER A 24 -3.18 18.58 -8.81
C SER A 24 -3.79 18.58 -7.39
N GLU A 25 -4.93 17.93 -7.19
CA GLU A 25 -5.56 17.85 -5.86
C GLU A 25 -4.71 17.01 -4.90
N CYS A 26 -4.17 15.88 -5.37
CA CYS A 26 -3.25 15.05 -4.61
C CYS A 26 -2.03 15.85 -4.15
N ILE A 27 -1.30 16.47 -5.09
CA ILE A 27 -0.08 17.22 -4.80
C ILE A 27 -0.37 18.39 -3.87
N GLN A 28 -1.44 19.13 -4.11
CA GLN A 28 -1.82 20.27 -3.24
C GLN A 28 -2.11 19.82 -1.81
N SER A 29 -2.73 18.66 -1.60
CA SER A 29 -3.00 18.11 -0.27
C SER A 29 -1.71 17.79 0.51
N LEU A 30 -0.64 17.44 -0.21
CA LEU A 30 0.68 17.16 0.38
C LEU A 30 1.45 18.46 0.67
N ILE A 31 1.37 19.46 -0.19
CA ILE A 31 1.97 20.79 0.04
C ILE A 31 1.38 21.42 1.32
N ASN A 32 0.08 21.25 1.54
CA ASN A 32 -0.67 21.81 2.64
C ASN A 32 -0.45 21.09 3.99
N GLN A 33 0.34 20.00 4.04
CA GLN A 33 0.56 19.29 5.29
C GLN A 33 1.05 20.21 6.42
N THR A 34 0.49 20.02 7.63
CA THR A 34 0.92 20.73 8.86
C THR A 34 2.32 20.31 9.27
N TYR A 35 2.73 19.08 9.04
CA TYR A 35 4.09 18.59 9.20
C TYR A 35 4.98 19.13 8.08
N LYS A 36 5.88 20.08 8.38
CA LYS A 36 6.61 20.85 7.36
C LYS A 36 7.88 20.19 6.84
N ASN A 37 8.54 19.33 7.64
CA ASN A 37 9.77 18.67 7.22
C ASN A 37 9.48 17.42 6.37
N ILE A 38 9.01 17.64 5.14
CA ILE A 38 8.68 16.61 4.16
C ILE A 38 9.44 16.83 2.86
N GLU A 39 9.74 15.76 2.15
CA GLU A 39 10.02 15.75 0.72
C GLU A 39 8.93 14.98 -0.01
N ILE A 40 8.46 15.48 -1.13
CA ILE A 40 7.41 14.89 -1.96
C ILE A 40 8.07 14.38 -3.24
N ILE A 41 8.02 13.07 -3.46
CA ILE A 41 8.67 12.42 -4.60
C ILE A 41 7.57 11.97 -5.56
N LEU A 42 7.36 12.78 -6.61
CA LEU A 42 6.43 12.47 -7.70
C LEU A 42 7.15 11.58 -8.71
N VAL A 43 6.63 10.37 -8.93
CA VAL A 43 7.21 9.42 -9.87
C VAL A 43 6.26 9.26 -11.05
N ASP A 44 6.51 10.00 -12.11
CA ASP A 44 5.80 9.85 -13.38
C ASP A 44 6.29 8.58 -14.08
N ASP A 45 5.45 7.58 -14.13
CA ASP A 45 5.73 6.26 -14.72
C ASP A 45 5.43 6.22 -16.23
N GLY A 46 5.90 7.26 -16.95
CA GLY A 46 5.77 7.36 -18.40
C GLY A 46 4.36 7.70 -18.85
N SER A 47 3.73 8.68 -18.21
CA SER A 47 2.42 9.19 -18.61
C SER A 47 2.43 9.77 -20.02
N THR A 48 1.28 9.65 -20.71
CA THR A 48 1.07 10.17 -22.06
C THR A 48 0.02 11.29 -22.11
N ASP A 49 -0.57 11.59 -20.95
CA ASP A 49 -1.48 12.73 -20.75
C ASP A 49 -0.72 13.97 -20.22
N HIS A 50 -1.42 14.92 -19.64
CA HIS A 50 -0.81 16.15 -19.09
C HIS A 50 -0.17 15.98 -17.69
N SER A 51 -0.17 14.77 -17.12
CA SER A 51 0.37 14.51 -15.78
C SER A 51 1.84 14.93 -15.60
N PRO A 52 2.78 14.69 -16.58
CA PRO A 52 4.17 15.09 -16.41
C PRO A 52 4.33 16.60 -16.27
N VAL A 53 3.59 17.38 -17.07
CA VAL A 53 3.63 18.84 -17.02
C VAL A 53 3.13 19.36 -15.67
N ILE A 54 2.04 18.79 -15.15
CA ILE A 54 1.53 19.14 -13.81
C ILE A 54 2.61 18.89 -12.74
N CYS A 55 3.32 17.75 -12.80
CA CYS A 55 4.37 17.44 -11.84
C CYS A 55 5.49 18.49 -11.85
N ASP A 56 5.93 18.89 -13.06
CA ASP A 56 6.99 19.89 -13.23
C ASP A 56 6.56 21.28 -12.75
N GLU A 57 5.34 21.71 -13.09
CA GLU A 57 4.78 22.98 -12.63
C GLU A 57 4.72 23.09 -11.10
N PHE A 58 4.38 22.00 -10.39
CA PHE A 58 4.40 21.99 -8.94
C PHE A 58 5.81 21.96 -8.35
N ALA A 59 6.76 21.28 -9.01
CA ALA A 59 8.16 21.26 -8.56
C ALA A 59 8.84 22.61 -8.72
N GLU A 60 8.45 23.41 -9.72
CA GLU A 60 8.93 24.80 -9.85
C GLU A 60 8.41 25.73 -8.75
N GLN A 61 7.28 25.41 -8.13
CA GLN A 61 6.63 26.22 -7.10
C GLN A 61 6.99 25.83 -5.66
N ASP A 62 7.42 24.58 -5.43
CA ASP A 62 7.74 24.09 -4.07
C ASP A 62 9.01 23.23 -4.08
N GLU A 63 10.07 23.74 -3.47
CA GLU A 63 11.40 23.09 -3.41
C GLU A 63 11.42 21.72 -2.70
N ARG A 64 10.36 21.40 -1.95
CA ARG A 64 10.19 20.09 -1.32
C ARG A 64 9.81 19.00 -2.31
N ILE A 65 9.40 19.36 -3.53
CA ILE A 65 8.94 18.44 -4.56
C ILE A 65 10.13 18.02 -5.44
N LYS A 66 10.26 16.70 -5.64
CA LYS A 66 11.20 16.08 -6.58
C LYS A 66 10.42 15.28 -7.60
N VAL A 67 10.70 15.47 -8.88
CA VAL A 67 10.05 14.73 -9.96
C VAL A 67 11.02 13.71 -10.55
N ILE A 68 10.52 12.51 -10.81
CA ILE A 68 11.23 11.46 -11.53
C ILE A 68 10.38 11.08 -12.74
N HIS A 69 10.83 11.38 -13.93
CA HIS A 69 10.24 10.84 -15.16
C HIS A 69 10.94 9.57 -15.57
N LYS A 70 10.19 8.50 -15.77
CA LYS A 70 10.74 7.20 -16.16
C LYS A 70 9.88 6.51 -17.22
N ARG A 71 10.44 5.55 -17.91
CA ARG A 71 9.66 4.67 -18.77
C ARG A 71 8.69 3.85 -17.93
N ASN A 72 7.46 3.66 -18.44
CA ASN A 72 6.43 2.88 -17.76
C ASN A 72 6.93 1.47 -17.36
N GLY A 73 6.89 1.19 -16.07
CA GLY A 73 7.24 -0.08 -15.45
C GLY A 73 6.16 -0.61 -14.51
N GLY A 74 5.08 0.16 -14.33
CA GLY A 74 3.94 -0.15 -13.46
C GLY A 74 4.13 0.34 -12.02
N LEU A 75 3.05 0.25 -11.23
CA LEU A 75 2.93 0.83 -9.89
C LEU A 75 4.05 0.40 -8.92
N SER A 76 4.42 -0.89 -8.93
CA SER A 76 5.54 -1.41 -8.12
C SER A 76 6.87 -0.75 -8.46
N ASP A 77 7.14 -0.61 -9.75
CA ASP A 77 8.39 -0.03 -10.25
C ASP A 77 8.47 1.47 -9.96
N ALA A 78 7.35 2.18 -10.09
CA ALA A 78 7.26 3.59 -9.72
C ALA A 78 7.50 3.80 -8.21
N ARG A 79 6.88 2.99 -7.34
CA ARG A 79 7.11 3.07 -5.89
C ARG A 79 8.56 2.73 -5.52
N ASN A 80 9.17 1.75 -6.19
CA ASN A 80 10.57 1.39 -5.98
C ASN A 80 11.50 2.53 -6.39
N ALA A 81 11.27 3.16 -7.55
CA ALA A 81 12.04 4.31 -7.97
C ALA A 81 11.98 5.47 -6.96
N GLY A 82 10.81 5.71 -6.36
CA GLY A 82 10.67 6.67 -5.27
C GLY A 82 11.45 6.27 -4.02
N LEU A 83 11.42 4.98 -3.63
CA LEU A 83 12.20 4.45 -2.50
C LEU A 83 13.71 4.60 -2.68
N ASP A 84 14.21 4.48 -3.90
CA ASP A 84 15.64 4.53 -4.20
C ASP A 84 16.22 5.95 -4.03
N VAL A 85 15.41 6.99 -4.14
CA VAL A 85 15.83 8.39 -3.95
C VAL A 85 15.37 9.01 -2.63
N ALA A 86 14.51 8.31 -1.88
CA ALA A 86 13.99 8.79 -0.60
C ALA A 86 15.10 8.93 0.44
N THR A 87 15.23 10.13 1.05
CA THR A 87 16.25 10.46 2.04
C THR A 87 15.70 10.56 3.46
N GLY A 88 14.39 10.67 3.62
CA GLY A 88 13.72 10.82 4.91
C GLY A 88 13.95 9.64 5.86
N GLU A 89 13.84 9.90 7.15
CA GLU A 89 13.86 8.87 8.19
C GLU A 89 12.60 8.00 8.15
N TYR A 90 11.51 8.57 7.62
CA TYR A 90 10.23 7.91 7.46
C TYR A 90 9.76 7.95 6.01
N ILE A 91 8.99 6.93 5.62
CA ILE A 91 8.40 6.79 4.29
C ILE A 91 6.88 6.76 4.39
N GLY A 92 6.22 7.60 3.61
CA GLY A 92 4.79 7.56 3.31
C GLY A 92 4.54 7.27 1.83
N PHE A 93 3.37 6.74 1.51
CA PHE A 93 2.92 6.55 0.14
C PHE A 93 1.54 7.20 -0.02
N VAL A 94 1.30 7.82 -1.16
CA VAL A 94 -0.03 8.34 -1.54
C VAL A 94 -0.25 8.01 -3.02
N ASP A 95 -1.37 7.39 -3.34
CA ASP A 95 -1.71 7.15 -4.75
C ASP A 95 -2.14 8.47 -5.39
N GLY A 96 -1.63 8.80 -6.57
CA GLY A 96 -1.72 10.13 -7.17
C GLY A 96 -3.13 10.55 -7.61
N ASP A 97 -4.12 9.66 -7.53
CA ASP A 97 -5.54 9.95 -7.75
C ASP A 97 -6.34 10.15 -6.45
N ASP A 98 -5.67 10.09 -5.28
CA ASP A 98 -6.24 10.27 -3.95
C ASP A 98 -5.77 11.58 -3.31
N TRP A 99 -6.24 11.91 -2.11
CA TRP A 99 -5.76 13.05 -1.32
C TRP A 99 -5.79 12.76 0.18
N VAL A 100 -5.18 13.63 0.98
CA VAL A 100 -5.03 13.43 2.42
C VAL A 100 -5.45 14.64 3.24
N ASP A 101 -5.90 14.42 4.49
CA ASP A 101 -6.13 15.49 5.44
C ASP A 101 -4.83 16.26 5.72
N GLU A 102 -4.89 17.57 5.94
CA GLU A 102 -3.73 18.44 6.15
C GLU A 102 -2.85 18.02 7.35
N ASP A 103 -3.41 17.35 8.35
CA ASP A 103 -2.72 16.89 9.55
C ASP A 103 -2.40 15.38 9.55
N MET A 104 -2.49 14.71 8.40
CA MET A 104 -2.26 13.26 8.33
C MET A 104 -0.86 12.87 8.77
N TYR A 105 0.18 13.47 8.20
CA TYR A 105 1.57 13.10 8.50
C TYR A 105 2.01 13.57 9.88
N GLU A 106 1.52 14.72 10.37
CA GLU A 106 1.73 15.15 11.76
C GLU A 106 1.11 14.14 12.75
N THR A 107 -0.12 13.71 12.48
CA THR A 107 -0.81 12.70 13.29
C THR A 107 -0.06 11.37 13.29
N LEU A 108 0.37 10.88 12.12
CA LEU A 108 1.08 9.62 11.99
C LEU A 108 2.46 9.66 12.66
N TYR A 109 3.21 10.75 12.50
CA TYR A 109 4.50 10.92 13.16
C TYR A 109 4.34 11.02 14.68
N ARG A 110 3.39 11.79 15.19
CA ARG A 110 3.11 11.89 16.63
C ARG A 110 2.81 10.52 17.23
N LEU A 111 2.06 9.67 16.57
CA LEU A 111 1.81 8.30 17.03
C LEU A 111 3.08 7.45 17.09
N ILE A 112 4.00 7.61 16.13
CA ILE A 112 5.30 6.94 16.15
C ILE A 112 6.10 7.40 17.35
N ASP A 113 6.20 8.69 17.56
CA ASP A 113 6.99 9.30 18.62
C ASP A 113 6.44 8.97 20.01
N GLU A 114 5.17 9.20 20.26
CA GLU A 114 4.50 8.91 21.54
C GLU A 114 4.60 7.43 21.95
N HIS A 115 4.50 6.53 20.97
CA HIS A 115 4.47 5.09 21.25
C HIS A 115 5.77 4.37 20.94
N GLN A 116 6.79 5.08 20.45
CA GLN A 116 8.06 4.50 19.99
C GLN A 116 7.81 3.34 19.02
N ALA A 117 6.93 3.58 18.04
CA ALA A 117 6.51 2.60 17.04
C ALA A 117 7.40 2.68 15.79
N ASP A 118 7.42 1.60 15.02
CA ASP A 118 8.15 1.54 13.75
C ASP A 118 7.21 1.80 12.57
N ILE A 119 5.89 1.60 12.78
CA ILE A 119 4.83 1.87 11.81
C ILE A 119 3.65 2.52 12.53
N SER A 120 3.10 3.59 11.96
CA SER A 120 1.81 4.14 12.35
C SER A 120 0.81 4.03 11.21
N ILE A 121 -0.47 3.89 11.57
CA ILE A 121 -1.58 3.65 10.65
C ILE A 121 -2.74 4.55 11.05
N CYS A 122 -3.35 5.22 10.07
CA CYS A 122 -4.68 5.81 10.22
C CYS A 122 -5.74 4.96 9.50
N THR A 123 -6.97 5.44 9.40
CA THR A 123 -7.99 4.85 8.53
C THR A 123 -8.30 5.81 7.39
N HIS A 124 -9.24 5.42 6.51
CA HIS A 124 -9.54 6.18 5.32
C HIS A 124 -11.05 6.44 5.14
N TYR A 125 -11.33 7.48 4.38
CA TYR A 125 -12.60 7.70 3.71
C TYR A 125 -12.60 6.95 2.38
N THR A 126 -13.74 6.42 1.96
CA THR A 126 -13.95 5.96 0.58
C THR A 126 -14.85 6.96 -0.11
N GLU A 127 -14.29 7.71 -1.03
CA GLU A 127 -14.99 8.74 -1.78
C GLU A 127 -15.65 8.16 -3.02
N LEU A 128 -16.96 8.17 -3.02
CA LEU A 128 -17.82 7.78 -4.13
C LEU A 128 -18.36 9.03 -4.81
N PRO A 129 -18.78 9.02 -6.07
CA PRO A 129 -19.24 10.21 -6.79
C PRO A 129 -20.28 11.06 -6.04
N ASN A 130 -21.14 10.44 -5.23
CA ASN A 130 -22.24 11.13 -4.55
C ASN A 130 -22.25 10.95 -3.03
N ARG A 131 -21.25 10.31 -2.44
CA ARG A 131 -21.20 10.08 -0.98
C ARG A 131 -19.83 9.62 -0.51
N THR A 132 -19.49 9.98 0.72
CA THR A 132 -18.33 9.46 1.44
C THR A 132 -18.73 8.31 2.35
N LYS A 133 -17.98 7.24 2.36
CA LYS A 133 -18.12 6.12 3.30
C LYS A 133 -16.94 6.08 4.25
N VAL A 134 -17.21 5.77 5.52
CA VAL A 134 -16.19 5.55 6.55
C VAL A 134 -16.44 4.20 7.19
N LYS A 135 -15.48 3.29 7.10
CA LYS A 135 -15.60 1.95 7.69
C LYS A 135 -15.25 1.94 9.18
N TYR A 136 -14.23 2.70 9.55
CA TYR A 136 -13.74 2.80 10.92
C TYR A 136 -13.53 4.27 11.28
N LYS A 137 -14.28 4.75 12.29
CA LYS A 137 -14.16 6.11 12.81
C LYS A 137 -14.23 6.08 14.33
N SER A 138 -13.09 6.23 14.98
CA SER A 138 -12.98 6.29 16.43
C SER A 138 -11.67 6.98 16.81
N LYS A 139 -11.65 7.71 17.89
CA LYS A 139 -10.41 8.29 18.44
C LYS A 139 -9.54 7.27 19.21
N LYS A 140 -9.85 5.98 19.13
CA LYS A 140 -9.12 4.93 19.87
C LYS A 140 -7.82 4.59 19.16
N THR A 141 -6.74 4.61 19.93
CA THR A 141 -5.43 4.10 19.52
C THR A 141 -5.28 2.64 19.93
N LYS A 142 -4.68 1.82 19.10
CA LYS A 142 -4.36 0.42 19.37
C LYS A 142 -2.90 0.16 19.05
N ILE A 143 -2.23 -0.56 19.95
CA ILE A 143 -0.83 -0.96 19.78
C ILE A 143 -0.78 -2.45 19.48
N PHE A 144 0.05 -2.84 18.54
CA PHE A 144 0.23 -4.22 18.10
C PHE A 144 1.71 -4.60 18.12
N SER A 145 2.00 -5.82 18.53
CA SER A 145 3.24 -6.49 18.15
C SER A 145 3.21 -6.86 16.67
N SER A 146 4.36 -7.08 16.07
CA SER A 146 4.48 -7.55 14.68
C SER A 146 3.55 -8.73 14.37
N GLN A 147 3.62 -9.81 15.14
CA GLN A 147 2.80 -11.01 14.95
C GLN A 147 1.29 -10.72 14.99
N LYS A 148 0.86 -9.88 15.95
CA LYS A 148 -0.55 -9.53 16.08
C LYS A 148 -1.03 -8.64 14.92
N ALA A 149 -0.19 -7.73 14.47
CA ALA A 149 -0.49 -6.87 13.34
C ALA A 149 -0.60 -7.68 12.04
N ILE A 150 0.33 -8.61 11.78
CA ILE A 150 0.30 -9.52 10.64
C ILE A 150 -0.97 -10.39 10.66
N ALA A 151 -1.31 -10.99 11.80
CA ALA A 151 -2.55 -11.76 11.91
C ALA A 151 -3.79 -10.91 11.58
N THR A 152 -3.83 -9.66 12.05
CA THR A 152 -4.93 -8.72 11.81
C THR A 152 -5.00 -8.29 10.34
N LEU A 153 -3.84 -8.11 9.70
CA LEU A 153 -3.68 -7.78 8.28
C LEU A 153 -4.17 -8.92 7.38
N ILE A 154 -3.75 -10.17 7.65
CA ILE A 154 -4.17 -11.35 6.90
C ILE A 154 -5.68 -11.60 7.07
N GLU A 155 -6.22 -11.33 8.24
CA GLU A 155 -7.66 -11.41 8.50
C GLU A 155 -8.46 -10.29 7.81
N ASP A 156 -7.78 -9.29 7.20
CA ASP A 156 -8.35 -8.16 6.47
C ASP A 156 -9.42 -7.40 7.30
N LYS A 157 -9.08 -7.12 8.54
CA LYS A 157 -9.96 -6.43 9.48
C LYS A 157 -9.65 -4.94 9.53
N ILE A 158 -9.26 -4.47 10.72
CA ILE A 158 -8.98 -3.07 10.99
C ILE A 158 -7.63 -2.61 10.42
N ILE A 159 -6.69 -3.53 10.21
CA ILE A 159 -5.46 -3.30 9.46
C ILE A 159 -5.64 -3.96 8.10
N GLN A 160 -5.41 -3.22 7.03
CA GLN A 160 -5.54 -3.68 5.65
C GLN A 160 -4.18 -3.63 4.95
N ASN A 161 -4.05 -4.34 3.81
CA ASN A 161 -2.77 -4.42 3.09
C ASN A 161 -2.39 -3.12 2.39
N TYR A 162 -3.29 -2.15 2.29
CA TYR A 162 -2.99 -0.85 1.65
C TYR A 162 -1.73 -0.22 2.22
N ILE A 163 -0.87 0.30 1.37
CA ILE A 163 0.40 0.91 1.78
C ILE A 163 0.23 2.40 2.13
N TRP A 164 -0.80 3.05 1.59
CA TRP A 164 -0.97 4.49 1.56
C TRP A 164 -1.55 5.13 2.85
N GLU A 165 -2.18 4.40 3.75
CA GLU A 165 -2.70 4.92 5.03
C GLU A 165 -1.69 4.81 6.20
N LYS A 166 -0.40 4.72 5.88
CA LYS A 166 0.66 4.34 6.81
C LYS A 166 1.89 5.23 6.70
N LEU A 167 2.59 5.36 7.82
CA LEU A 167 3.93 5.92 7.89
C LEU A 167 4.87 4.85 8.44
N PHE A 168 6.00 4.66 7.77
CA PHE A 168 6.97 3.61 8.05
C PHE A 168 8.33 4.19 8.37
N LYS A 169 9.10 3.61 9.29
CA LYS A 169 10.53 3.85 9.33
C LYS A 169 11.19 3.39 8.04
N ARG A 170 12.05 4.23 7.44
CA ARG A 170 12.72 3.91 6.17
C ARG A 170 13.56 2.64 6.23
N GLU A 171 14.19 2.35 7.39
CA GLU A 171 14.99 1.13 7.59
C GLU A 171 14.25 -0.18 7.30
N LEU A 172 12.91 -0.19 7.39
CA LEU A 172 12.08 -1.35 7.07
C LEU A 172 12.14 -1.73 5.58
N PHE A 173 12.56 -0.80 4.71
CA PHE A 173 12.67 -1.00 3.26
C PHE A 173 14.09 -1.31 2.78
N THR A 174 15.09 -1.44 3.66
CA THR A 174 16.50 -1.64 3.26
C THR A 174 16.69 -2.80 2.27
N GLU A 175 15.96 -3.92 2.49
CA GLU A 175 16.04 -5.12 1.64
C GLU A 175 14.70 -5.47 0.98
N LEU A 176 13.68 -4.66 1.22
CA LEU A 176 12.33 -4.94 0.73
C LEU A 176 11.98 -3.98 -0.41
N ARG A 177 11.45 -4.55 -1.49
CA ARG A 177 10.95 -3.81 -2.65
C ARG A 177 9.62 -4.39 -3.08
N PHE A 178 8.81 -3.54 -3.71
CA PHE A 178 7.56 -3.98 -4.34
C PHE A 178 7.87 -4.93 -5.50
N PRO A 179 7.17 -6.07 -5.63
CA PRO A 179 7.39 -7.01 -6.73
C PRO A 179 6.91 -6.39 -8.05
N VAL A 180 7.83 -6.16 -8.97
CA VAL A 180 7.54 -5.58 -10.28
C VAL A 180 6.69 -6.54 -11.12
N GLY A 181 5.68 -6.01 -11.81
CA GLY A 181 4.75 -6.80 -12.63
C GLY A 181 3.61 -7.49 -11.88
N TRP A 182 3.49 -7.26 -10.58
CA TRP A 182 2.38 -7.79 -9.76
C TRP A 182 1.24 -6.76 -9.65
N SER A 183 0.01 -7.25 -9.68
CA SER A 183 -1.21 -6.42 -9.53
C SER A 183 -1.69 -6.26 -8.08
N PHE A 184 -1.08 -6.94 -7.12
CA PHE A 184 -1.41 -6.89 -5.69
C PHE A 184 -0.10 -6.86 -4.89
N GLU A 185 0.73 -5.93 -5.24
CA GLU A 185 2.07 -5.73 -4.71
C GLU A 185 2.08 -5.42 -3.22
N ASP A 186 1.04 -4.74 -2.75
CA ASP A 186 0.80 -4.40 -1.35
C ASP A 186 0.55 -5.66 -0.51
N ILE A 187 -0.26 -6.60 -1.00
CA ILE A 187 -0.53 -7.88 -0.35
C ILE A 187 0.76 -8.71 -0.26
N ALA A 188 1.57 -8.71 -1.32
CA ALA A 188 2.81 -9.49 -1.38
C ALA A 188 3.93 -8.90 -0.50
N LEU A 189 3.87 -7.61 -0.14
CA LEU A 189 4.95 -6.92 0.56
C LEU A 189 4.61 -6.55 2.01
N CYS A 190 3.38 -6.10 2.29
CA CYS A 190 3.03 -5.43 3.54
C CYS A 190 3.32 -6.29 4.79
N TYR A 191 3.02 -7.60 4.74
CA TYR A 191 3.29 -8.51 5.85
C TYR A 191 4.79 -8.70 6.13
N LYS A 192 5.65 -8.62 5.10
CA LYS A 192 7.11 -8.68 5.24
C LYS A 192 7.66 -7.43 5.94
N ILE A 193 7.13 -6.26 5.59
CA ILE A 193 7.45 -5.00 6.27
C ILE A 193 7.02 -5.06 7.73
N PHE A 194 5.80 -5.55 7.99
CA PHE A 194 5.29 -5.69 9.35
C PHE A 194 6.09 -6.68 10.19
N HIS A 195 6.68 -7.70 9.56
CA HIS A 195 7.52 -8.67 10.25
C HIS A 195 8.83 -8.05 10.75
N LYS A 196 9.41 -7.11 9.99
CA LYS A 196 10.60 -6.37 10.41
C LYS A 196 10.32 -5.34 11.50
N ALA A 197 9.08 -4.89 11.62
CA ALA A 197 8.68 -3.91 12.64
C ALA A 197 8.53 -4.57 14.02
N ARG A 198 8.93 -3.88 15.08
CA ARG A 198 8.76 -4.32 16.47
C ARG A 198 7.40 -3.92 17.01
N LYS A 199 6.96 -2.71 16.69
CA LYS A 199 5.74 -2.11 17.21
C LYS A 199 4.98 -1.35 16.14
N ILE A 200 3.69 -1.60 16.05
CA ILE A 200 2.78 -0.96 15.12
C ILE A 200 1.67 -0.26 15.92
N VAL A 201 1.38 0.98 15.60
CA VAL A 201 0.30 1.76 16.22
C VAL A 201 -0.77 2.11 15.20
N LEU A 202 -2.02 1.94 15.55
CA LEU A 202 -3.18 2.27 14.72
C LEU A 202 -4.07 3.27 15.44
N LEU A 203 -4.36 4.39 14.79
CA LEU A 203 -5.42 5.32 15.14
C LEU A 203 -6.62 5.09 14.23
N GLN A 204 -7.80 4.86 14.81
CA GLN A 204 -9.04 4.62 14.04
C GLN A 204 -9.70 5.91 13.54
N THR A 205 -8.92 6.95 13.26
CA THR A 205 -9.41 8.20 12.68
C THR A 205 -9.04 8.23 11.21
N PRO A 206 -10.01 8.44 10.30
CA PRO A 206 -9.70 8.55 8.89
C PRO A 206 -8.97 9.85 8.60
N LYS A 207 -7.91 9.75 7.77
CA LYS A 207 -7.04 10.84 7.34
C LYS A 207 -6.67 10.77 5.86
N TYR A 208 -7.00 9.69 5.22
CA TYR A 208 -6.75 9.42 3.81
C TYR A 208 -8.06 9.35 3.06
N HIS A 209 -8.15 9.97 1.87
CA HIS A 209 -9.33 9.98 1.02
C HIS A 209 -9.08 9.11 -0.22
N TYR A 210 -9.59 7.88 -0.18
CA TYR A 210 -9.53 6.95 -1.31
C TYR A 210 -10.63 7.24 -2.32
N ARG A 211 -10.26 7.69 -3.52
CA ARG A 211 -11.17 8.02 -4.61
C ARG A 211 -11.63 6.80 -5.38
N THR A 212 -12.94 6.64 -5.53
CA THR A 212 -13.51 5.62 -6.42
C THR A 212 -13.84 6.27 -7.76
N ARG A 213 -13.11 5.88 -8.82
CA ARG A 213 -13.28 6.42 -10.17
C ARG A 213 -13.38 5.34 -11.24
N PRO A 214 -13.96 5.63 -12.43
CA PRO A 214 -13.84 4.77 -13.59
C PRO A 214 -12.36 4.58 -13.98
N GLY A 215 -11.99 3.39 -14.45
CA GLY A 215 -10.61 3.10 -14.86
C GLY A 215 -9.63 2.80 -13.72
N SER A 216 -10.07 2.82 -12.44
CA SER A 216 -9.26 2.34 -11.32
C SER A 216 -8.87 0.87 -11.52
N ILE A 217 -7.64 0.52 -11.11
CA ILE A 217 -7.11 -0.86 -11.17
C ILE A 217 -8.06 -1.86 -10.49
N THR A 218 -8.71 -1.43 -9.41
CA THR A 218 -9.67 -2.24 -8.63
C THR A 218 -11.00 -2.48 -9.35
N ASN A 219 -11.37 -1.61 -10.29
CA ASN A 219 -12.62 -1.69 -11.06
C ASN A 219 -12.42 -2.26 -12.48
N SER A 220 -11.19 -2.66 -12.83
CA SER A 220 -10.90 -3.22 -14.15
C SER A 220 -11.61 -4.58 -14.35
N THR A 221 -11.98 -4.87 -15.60
CA THR A 221 -12.60 -6.15 -16.00
C THR A 221 -11.83 -7.35 -15.46
N ARG A 222 -12.57 -8.41 -15.11
CA ARG A 222 -12.00 -9.66 -14.60
C ARG A 222 -10.87 -10.16 -15.50
N ASN A 223 -9.67 -10.21 -14.91
CA ASN A 223 -8.46 -10.68 -15.57
C ASN A 223 -7.94 -11.90 -14.81
N PRO A 224 -7.94 -13.10 -15.45
CA PRO A 224 -7.50 -14.34 -14.80
C PRO A 224 -6.08 -14.26 -14.22
N LEU A 225 -5.17 -13.50 -14.87
CA LEU A 225 -3.81 -13.31 -14.37
C LEU A 225 -3.82 -12.51 -13.05
N LYS A 226 -4.60 -11.44 -12.97
CA LYS A 226 -4.74 -10.65 -11.73
C LYS A 226 -5.35 -11.49 -10.60
N GLU A 227 -6.39 -12.27 -10.89
CA GLU A 227 -7.00 -13.18 -9.91
C GLU A 227 -6.00 -14.22 -9.40
N PHE A 228 -5.16 -14.75 -10.29
CA PHE A 228 -4.09 -15.69 -9.93
C PHE A 228 -3.03 -15.02 -9.05
N GLN A 229 -2.53 -13.84 -9.42
CA GLN A 229 -1.57 -13.08 -8.61
C GLN A 229 -2.13 -12.75 -7.21
N TYR A 230 -3.42 -12.39 -7.13
CA TYR A 230 -4.08 -12.17 -5.84
C TYR A 230 -4.06 -13.42 -4.95
N LEU A 231 -4.40 -14.60 -5.53
CA LEU A 231 -4.37 -15.85 -4.78
C LEU A 231 -2.95 -16.25 -4.38
N GLN A 232 -1.98 -16.04 -5.25
CA GLN A 232 -0.59 -16.30 -4.97
C GLN A 232 -0.11 -15.42 -3.80
N ALA A 233 -0.39 -14.13 -3.84
CA ALA A 233 -0.04 -13.21 -2.76
C ALA A 233 -0.69 -13.61 -1.41
N LEU A 234 -1.97 -14.01 -1.43
CA LEU A 234 -2.64 -14.52 -0.24
C LEU A 234 -2.01 -15.82 0.27
N HIS A 235 -1.69 -16.76 -0.64
CA HIS A 235 -1.05 -18.02 -0.28
C HIS A 235 0.29 -17.78 0.40
N GLU A 236 1.14 -16.92 -0.18
CA GLU A 236 2.43 -16.53 0.40
C GLU A 236 2.28 -15.92 1.80
N GLN A 237 1.25 -15.07 2.03
CA GLN A 237 0.97 -14.52 3.35
C GLN A 237 0.61 -15.62 4.38
N PHE A 238 -0.23 -16.58 4.00
CA PHE A 238 -0.63 -17.67 4.89
C PHE A 238 0.51 -18.64 5.17
N GLN A 239 1.30 -18.97 4.14
CA GLN A 239 2.49 -19.78 4.29
C GLN A 239 3.49 -19.11 5.25
N PHE A 240 3.78 -17.83 5.03
CA PHE A 240 4.62 -17.03 5.91
C PHE A 240 4.11 -17.03 7.35
N ALA A 241 2.81 -16.88 7.56
CA ALA A 241 2.23 -16.92 8.89
C ALA A 241 2.42 -18.28 9.57
N ALA A 242 2.28 -19.38 8.83
CA ALA A 242 2.51 -20.73 9.33
C ALA A 242 3.98 -20.96 9.71
N GLU A 243 4.92 -20.60 8.84
CA GLU A 243 6.36 -20.71 9.06
C GLU A 243 6.84 -19.89 10.27
N ASN A 244 6.20 -18.76 10.54
CA ASN A 244 6.53 -17.86 11.67
C ASN A 244 5.64 -18.06 12.91
N ASN A 245 4.88 -19.15 13.00
CA ASN A 245 3.97 -19.48 14.10
C ASN A 245 2.95 -18.36 14.43
N ILE A 246 2.51 -17.60 13.40
CA ILE A 246 1.51 -16.54 13.56
C ILE A 246 0.11 -17.14 13.49
N LYS A 247 -0.63 -17.08 14.58
CA LYS A 247 -2.00 -17.62 14.67
C LYS A 247 -2.99 -16.70 13.94
N VAL A 248 -3.44 -17.11 12.78
CA VAL A 248 -4.49 -16.44 11.98
C VAL A 248 -5.83 -17.11 12.26
N ARG A 249 -6.82 -16.34 12.69
CA ARG A 249 -8.18 -16.84 12.93
C ARG A 249 -8.98 -16.78 11.63
N LYS A 250 -9.40 -17.94 11.14
CA LYS A 250 -10.29 -18.14 9.97
C LYS A 250 -9.66 -17.85 8.60
N PRO A 251 -9.11 -18.85 7.94
CA PRO A 251 -8.67 -18.75 6.53
C PRO A 251 -9.85 -18.75 5.52
N LYS A 252 -11.09 -18.49 5.98
CA LYS A 252 -12.31 -18.52 5.13
C LYS A 252 -12.16 -17.70 3.84
N LYS A 253 -11.50 -16.55 3.91
CA LYS A 253 -11.33 -15.66 2.75
C LYS A 253 -10.44 -16.32 1.69
N LEU A 254 -9.34 -16.95 2.08
CA LEU A 254 -8.48 -17.71 1.16
C LEU A 254 -9.25 -18.84 0.51
N VAL A 255 -9.94 -19.66 1.31
CA VAL A 255 -10.73 -20.80 0.81
C VAL A 255 -11.82 -20.35 -0.16
N GLN A 256 -12.61 -19.32 0.19
CA GLN A 256 -13.66 -18.80 -0.68
C GLN A 256 -13.11 -18.26 -2.01
N LYS A 257 -12.00 -17.51 -1.97
CA LYS A 257 -11.37 -16.97 -3.18
C LYS A 257 -10.75 -18.06 -4.03
N THR A 258 -10.13 -19.07 -3.41
CA THR A 258 -9.59 -20.24 -4.13
C THR A 258 -10.71 -21.00 -4.85
N PHE A 259 -11.84 -21.27 -4.19
CA PHE A 259 -13.00 -21.90 -4.83
C PHE A 259 -13.55 -21.06 -5.98
N HIS A 260 -13.68 -19.75 -5.79
CA HIS A 260 -14.14 -18.87 -6.86
C HIS A 260 -13.22 -18.91 -8.08
N PHE A 261 -11.91 -18.88 -7.86
CA PHE A 261 -10.91 -18.96 -8.91
C PHE A 261 -10.89 -20.31 -9.62
N ILE A 262 -11.00 -21.43 -8.88
CA ILE A 262 -11.09 -22.77 -9.45
C ILE A 262 -12.30 -22.87 -10.39
N ASN A 263 -13.46 -22.40 -9.96
CA ASN A 263 -14.65 -22.36 -10.79
C ASN A 263 -14.44 -21.53 -12.07
N HIS A 264 -13.72 -20.41 -11.96
CA HIS A 264 -13.39 -19.56 -13.11
C HIS A 264 -12.45 -20.25 -14.09
N ILE A 265 -11.41 -20.95 -13.60
CA ILE A 265 -10.49 -21.72 -14.46
C ILE A 265 -11.18 -22.87 -15.17
N ILE A 266 -12.12 -23.55 -14.51
CA ILE A 266 -12.85 -24.67 -15.10
C ILE A 266 -13.64 -24.21 -16.34
N ILE A 267 -14.19 -23.00 -16.30
CA ILE A 267 -15.00 -22.42 -17.39
C ILE A 267 -14.11 -21.93 -18.56
N LEU A 268 -12.82 -21.65 -18.34
CA LEU A 268 -11.94 -21.20 -19.41
C LEU A 268 -11.72 -22.26 -20.48
N PRO A 269 -11.65 -21.87 -21.77
CA PRO A 269 -11.31 -22.80 -22.84
C PRO A 269 -9.90 -23.40 -22.62
N PRO A 270 -9.62 -24.61 -23.15
CA PRO A 270 -8.29 -25.22 -23.05
C PRO A 270 -7.21 -24.31 -23.65
N SER A 271 -6.29 -23.86 -22.82
CA SER A 271 -5.19 -22.99 -23.22
C SER A 271 -3.92 -23.31 -22.44
N SER A 272 -2.76 -22.87 -22.93
CA SER A 272 -1.48 -22.97 -22.21
C SER A 272 -1.54 -22.29 -20.83
N LEU A 273 -2.28 -21.20 -20.73
CA LEU A 273 -2.56 -20.49 -19.47
C LEU A 273 -3.36 -21.37 -18.48
N LYS A 274 -4.39 -22.08 -18.94
CA LYS A 274 -5.18 -23.00 -18.10
C LYS A 274 -4.30 -24.10 -17.51
N LYS A 275 -3.42 -24.69 -18.30
CA LYS A 275 -2.42 -25.68 -17.83
C LYS A 275 -1.49 -25.09 -16.78
N LYS A 276 -0.98 -23.88 -17.00
CA LYS A 276 -0.10 -23.18 -16.05
C LYS A 276 -0.79 -22.93 -14.70
N TYR A 277 -2.06 -22.50 -14.70
CA TYR A 277 -2.84 -22.25 -13.48
C TYR A 277 -3.15 -23.54 -12.72
N ILE A 278 -3.55 -24.61 -13.42
CA ILE A 278 -3.80 -25.92 -12.80
C ILE A 278 -2.53 -26.47 -12.16
N ASN A 279 -1.41 -26.41 -12.85
CA ASN A 279 -0.12 -26.88 -12.30
C ASN A 279 0.26 -26.07 -11.04
N CYS A 280 0.16 -24.76 -11.03
CA CYS A 280 0.42 -23.96 -9.83
C CYS A 280 -0.49 -24.34 -8.65
N LEU A 281 -1.79 -24.57 -8.87
CA LEU A 281 -2.70 -25.00 -7.81
C LEU A 281 -2.33 -26.39 -7.25
N LEU A 282 -1.84 -27.30 -8.08
CA LEU A 282 -1.43 -28.65 -7.66
C LEU A 282 -0.10 -28.62 -6.88
N TYR A 283 0.83 -27.73 -7.24
CA TYR A 283 2.13 -27.61 -6.57
C TYR A 283 2.09 -26.78 -5.30
N THR A 284 1.04 -25.96 -5.07
CA THR A 284 0.86 -25.18 -3.84
C THR A 284 0.06 -25.91 -2.75
N SER A 285 -0.44 -27.12 -3.02
CA SER A 285 -1.01 -27.97 -1.98
C SER A 285 0.10 -28.63 -1.19
N PRO A 286 0.13 -28.54 0.17
CA PRO A 286 1.08 -29.29 0.97
C PRO A 286 0.96 -30.77 0.62
N SER A 287 2.09 -31.41 0.35
CA SER A 287 2.14 -32.85 0.09
C SER A 287 1.53 -33.59 1.30
N PRO A 288 0.65 -34.59 1.09
CA PRO A 288 0.14 -35.42 2.19
C PRO A 288 1.20 -36.25 2.92
N ARG A 289 2.49 -36.07 2.60
CA ARG A 289 3.60 -36.85 3.15
C ARG A 289 4.38 -36.15 4.26
N ASP A 290 4.01 -34.91 4.62
CA ASP A 290 4.67 -34.13 5.70
C ASP A 290 3.78 -33.96 6.93
N SER A 291 2.93 -34.94 7.24
CA SER A 291 2.16 -35.05 8.48
C SER A 291 2.70 -36.11 9.40
#